data_6f09d82080188702687dca6a2ed64c48
#
_entry.id   6f09d82080188702687dca6a2ed64c48
#
_cell.length_a   1.000
_cell.length_b   1.000
_cell.length_c   1.000
_cell.angle_alpha   90.00
_cell.angle_beta   90.00
_cell.angle_gamma   90.00
#
_symmetry.space_group_name_H-M   'P 1'
#
loop_
_entity.id
_entity.type
_entity.pdbx_description
1 polymer ?
#
loop_
_entity_poly.entity_id
_entity_poly.type
_entity_poly.pdbx_seq_one_letter_code
_entity_poly.pdbx_strand_id
1 'polypeptide(L)'
;MPEIPGGTVTSPASGADSAPDLPDYAPTVRSAQSETGRAVSPAAATGGGGSRRLGLALLVIATAQLMVVLDATIVNVALPHIQQALGFSGSGLEWVVNAYAVTFGGLLLLGGRAGDILGRRRVFVFGLLLFSGASLLGGFATSEWWLLTARAVQGVGGAVIAPTALALITTNFPEGGQHNRAFGVYAAMAGAGSAVGLLLGGILTTYASWRWVLFVNVPIGILVAAAAPRVLAESPRRPGRIDVAGAVTGTGGVALLVYGLSKAATGPDGVSHWGDAQVLASLAASVLLLVSFVLIERRSSRPLLPMRVLADRNRSGAYLIMLCVATGLFGLFFFLTLFIQDVLGYSAIRSGIAYLPFAIGVVAASALASQLVPRIGPRPLIVAGTAAVAGGMFWFSTLTEHAGYAGQLLGPMLVSSCGLGLVFVPLALVALHNVAEQDSGVASSLLNAAQQVGGAIGLALLGTVAWTTVAGSVRTQVAHAAAAAAKAGQPLPKPGTPPPASIYDHALTVGFSRAFAVAAGIGLLALLIAIATIRIRRQELTGAVPAPQEAAPQPTTVQQQPTTMQQQPTTVQQHENRAALAAAVRPCRFC
;
A
#
# COMPACT_ATOMS: atom_id res chain seq x y z
N MET A 1 -17.32 -10.23 -64.44
CA MET A 1 -17.18 -11.04 -65.65
C MET A 1 -16.04 -10.46 -66.47
N PRO A 2 -15.06 -11.24 -67.00
CA PRO A 2 -15.02 -12.69 -67.29
C PRO A 2 -13.98 -13.40 -66.44
N GLU A 3 -14.16 -14.57 -66.13
CA GLU A 3 -14.05 -15.93 -66.74
C GLU A 3 -12.74 -16.67 -66.34
N ILE A 4 -12.96 -17.86 -65.80
CA ILE A 4 -12.01 -18.92 -65.49
C ILE A 4 -11.73 -19.73 -66.78
N PRO A 5 -10.58 -20.38 -66.92
CA PRO A 5 -10.57 -21.82 -66.98
C PRO A 5 -9.40 -22.40 -66.17
N GLY A 6 -9.42 -23.58 -65.45
CA GLY A 6 -9.87 -24.91 -65.88
C GLY A 6 -8.73 -25.74 -66.48
N GLY A 7 -8.22 -26.78 -65.76
CA GLY A 7 -7.22 -27.72 -66.28
C GLY A 7 -6.72 -28.65 -65.17
N THR A 8 -7.38 -29.73 -64.94
CA THR A 8 -7.15 -31.20 -65.08
C THR A 8 -5.85 -31.80 -64.53
N VAL A 9 -6.04 -32.61 -63.52
CA VAL A 9 -5.52 -33.95 -63.15
C VAL A 9 -4.44 -34.59 -64.05
N THR A 10 -3.34 -34.98 -63.43
CA THR A 10 -2.71 -36.29 -63.65
C THR A 10 -1.77 -36.68 -62.51
N SER A 11 -2.03 -37.83 -61.90
CA SER A 11 -1.03 -38.63 -61.17
C SER A 11 -0.34 -39.58 -62.14
N PRO A 12 0.95 -39.94 -61.98
CA PRO A 12 1.19 -41.30 -61.57
C PRO A 12 2.43 -41.54 -60.67
N ALA A 13 2.29 -42.61 -59.88
CA ALA A 13 3.15 -43.71 -59.58
C ALA A 13 4.59 -43.56 -59.03
N SER A 14 4.73 -44.17 -57.82
CA SER A 14 5.77 -45.13 -57.40
C SER A 14 7.24 -44.71 -57.45
N GLY A 15 7.87 -44.71 -56.31
CA GLY A 15 9.31 -44.80 -56.11
C GLY A 15 9.60 -44.91 -54.61
N ALA A 16 9.83 -46.18 -54.22
CA ALA A 16 10.36 -46.48 -52.88
C ALA A 16 11.78 -45.96 -52.78
N ASP A 17 12.12 -45.30 -51.66
CA ASP A 17 13.40 -45.49 -50.99
C ASP A 17 13.44 -44.85 -49.59
N SER A 18 13.76 -45.75 -48.68
CA SER A 18 14.55 -45.59 -47.44
C SER A 18 14.37 -44.34 -46.57
N ALA A 19 13.65 -44.53 -45.49
CA ALA A 19 13.71 -43.70 -44.26
C ALA A 19 14.94 -44.10 -43.43
N PRO A 20 15.67 -43.17 -42.83
CA PRO A 20 16.62 -43.47 -41.75
C PRO A 20 15.94 -43.53 -40.39
N ASP A 21 16.38 -44.49 -39.59
CA ASP A 21 15.98 -44.82 -38.23
C ASP A 21 16.06 -43.61 -37.28
N LEU A 22 14.97 -43.33 -36.58
CA LEU A 22 14.94 -42.53 -35.36
C LEU A 22 14.96 -43.47 -34.14
N PRO A 23 15.78 -43.22 -33.11
CA PRO A 23 15.81 -44.07 -31.94
C PRO A 23 14.59 -43.85 -31.04
N ASP A 24 13.98 -44.96 -30.69
CA ASP A 24 12.90 -45.13 -29.71
C ASP A 24 13.34 -44.66 -28.31
N TYR A 25 12.72 -43.62 -27.77
CA TYR A 25 12.80 -43.27 -26.35
C TYR A 25 11.53 -43.77 -25.65
N ALA A 26 11.59 -45.01 -25.16
CA ALA A 26 10.63 -45.49 -24.17
C ALA A 26 11.05 -45.05 -22.76
N PRO A 27 10.16 -44.48 -21.95
CA PRO A 27 10.47 -44.19 -20.55
C PRO A 27 10.39 -45.47 -19.70
N THR A 28 11.55 -45.95 -19.25
CA THR A 28 11.65 -47.01 -18.25
C THR A 28 11.18 -46.48 -16.88
N VAL A 29 9.99 -46.90 -16.47
CA VAL A 29 9.53 -46.81 -15.08
C VAL A 29 10.35 -47.84 -14.27
N ARG A 30 11.35 -47.39 -13.54
CA ARG A 30 12.00 -48.21 -12.50
C ARG A 30 11.21 -48.06 -11.19
N SER A 31 10.46 -49.08 -10.86
CA SER A 31 9.98 -49.36 -9.51
C SER A 31 11.18 -49.69 -8.63
N ALA A 32 11.56 -48.75 -7.75
CA ALA A 32 12.45 -49.02 -6.63
C ALA A 32 11.60 -49.42 -5.41
N GLN A 33 11.53 -50.71 -5.19
CA GLN A 33 11.08 -51.26 -3.91
C GLN A 33 12.29 -51.45 -2.98
N SER A 34 12.03 -50.98 -1.73
CA SER A 34 12.64 -51.44 -0.47
C SER A 34 14.16 -51.47 -0.34
N GLU A 35 14.70 -50.42 0.27
CA GLU A 35 15.80 -50.58 1.20
C GLU A 35 15.34 -50.20 2.62
N THR A 36 15.40 -51.23 3.44
CA THR A 36 15.11 -51.25 4.85
C THR A 36 15.91 -50.23 5.68
N GLY A 37 15.19 -49.50 6.49
CA GLY A 37 15.51 -49.22 7.90
C GLY A 37 16.95 -48.80 8.22
N ARG A 38 17.20 -47.47 8.05
CA ARG A 38 18.07 -46.76 8.98
C ARG A 38 17.28 -45.53 9.48
N ALA A 39 16.70 -45.67 10.63
CA ALA A 39 16.17 -44.55 11.39
C ALA A 39 17.31 -43.56 11.57
N VAL A 40 17.30 -42.51 10.68
CA VAL A 40 18.02 -41.28 10.97
C VAL A 40 17.25 -40.62 12.09
N SER A 41 17.73 -40.82 13.33
CA SER A 41 17.33 -40.01 14.48
C SER A 41 17.33 -38.55 14.02
N PRO A 42 16.26 -37.79 14.22
CA PRO A 42 16.32 -36.36 14.08
C PRO A 42 17.38 -35.88 15.09
N ALA A 43 18.55 -35.47 14.56
CA ALA A 43 19.54 -34.77 15.33
C ALA A 43 18.78 -33.66 16.05
N ALA A 44 18.78 -33.74 17.38
CA ALA A 44 18.23 -32.73 18.25
C ALA A 44 18.81 -31.38 17.78
N ALA A 45 17.99 -30.64 17.05
CA ALA A 45 18.27 -29.27 16.72
C ALA A 45 18.54 -28.56 18.04
N THR A 46 19.73 -28.08 18.22
CA THR A 46 20.14 -27.16 19.28
C THR A 46 19.24 -25.93 19.21
N GLY A 47 18.07 -26.02 19.84
CA GLY A 47 16.91 -25.16 19.63
C GLY A 47 16.99 -23.75 20.22
N GLY A 48 18.14 -23.28 20.70
CA GLY A 48 18.26 -21.96 21.30
C GLY A 48 18.75 -20.84 20.38
N GLY A 49 19.67 -21.13 19.45
CA GLY A 49 20.32 -20.10 18.63
C GLY A 49 19.48 -19.65 17.42
N GLY A 50 18.74 -20.57 16.79
CA GLY A 50 17.92 -20.29 15.60
C GLY A 50 16.68 -19.45 15.94
N SER A 51 15.98 -19.79 17.01
CA SER A 51 14.77 -19.08 17.48
C SER A 51 15.10 -17.64 17.92
N ARG A 52 16.24 -17.43 18.60
CA ARG A 52 16.69 -16.09 19.02
C ARG A 52 17.04 -15.20 17.83
N ARG A 53 17.69 -15.74 16.80
CA ARG A 53 18.02 -14.98 15.57
C ARG A 53 16.75 -14.58 14.81
N LEU A 54 15.78 -15.46 14.67
CA LEU A 54 14.50 -15.15 14.03
C LEU A 54 13.72 -14.08 14.83
N GLY A 55 13.71 -14.15 16.16
CA GLY A 55 13.12 -13.11 17.00
C GLY A 55 13.76 -11.73 16.81
N LEU A 56 15.09 -11.68 16.73
CA LEU A 56 15.81 -10.43 16.44
C LEU A 56 15.58 -9.92 15.01
N ALA A 57 15.47 -10.81 14.02
CA ALA A 57 15.13 -10.44 12.65
C ALA A 57 13.74 -9.78 12.59
N LEU A 58 12.76 -10.39 13.27
CA LEU A 58 11.43 -9.83 13.37
C LEU A 58 11.42 -8.47 14.07
N LEU A 59 12.15 -8.33 15.16
CA LEU A 59 12.27 -7.07 15.88
C LEU A 59 12.84 -5.95 14.98
N VAL A 60 13.90 -6.23 14.23
CA VAL A 60 14.53 -5.27 13.30
C VAL A 60 13.56 -4.82 12.22
N ILE A 61 12.86 -5.76 11.57
CA ILE A 61 11.89 -5.45 10.51
C ILE A 61 10.67 -4.70 11.08
N ALA A 62 10.15 -5.17 12.22
CA ALA A 62 8.99 -4.56 12.87
C ALA A 62 9.27 -3.14 13.37
N THR A 63 10.48 -2.89 13.92
CA THR A 63 10.90 -1.55 14.36
C THR A 63 11.06 -0.60 13.18
N ALA A 64 11.58 -1.06 12.04
CA ALA A 64 11.65 -0.23 10.83
C ALA A 64 10.26 0.15 10.32
N GLN A 65 9.31 -0.79 10.32
CA GLN A 65 7.91 -0.52 9.95
C GLN A 65 7.26 0.45 10.93
N LEU A 66 7.46 0.23 12.23
CA LEU A 66 6.98 1.13 13.28
C LEU A 66 7.52 2.55 13.05
N MET A 67 8.81 2.72 12.75
CA MET A 67 9.43 4.01 12.49
C MET A 67 8.79 4.74 11.30
N VAL A 68 8.56 4.05 10.18
CA VAL A 68 7.93 4.65 8.98
C VAL A 68 6.51 5.10 9.27
N VAL A 69 5.71 4.30 9.98
CA VAL A 69 4.32 4.64 10.32
C VAL A 69 4.27 5.73 11.39
N LEU A 70 5.16 5.64 12.38
CA LEU A 70 5.28 6.66 13.43
C LEU A 70 5.60 8.03 12.81
N ASP A 71 6.58 8.11 11.89
CA ASP A 71 6.94 9.35 11.22
C ASP A 71 5.76 9.99 10.47
N ALA A 72 4.98 9.16 9.77
CA ALA A 72 3.79 9.63 9.03
C ALA A 72 2.70 10.22 9.94
N THR A 73 2.63 9.79 11.21
CA THR A 73 1.57 10.20 12.15
C THR A 73 2.03 11.23 13.16
N ILE A 74 3.28 11.14 13.63
CA ILE A 74 3.85 12.02 14.66
C ILE A 74 3.89 13.49 14.20
N VAL A 75 4.18 13.70 12.90
CA VAL A 75 4.28 15.04 12.31
C VAL A 75 2.94 15.75 12.30
N ASN A 76 1.80 15.04 12.13
CA ASN A 76 0.48 15.66 12.09
C ASN A 76 0.17 16.46 13.37
N VAL A 77 0.52 15.93 14.55
CA VAL A 77 0.29 16.63 15.82
C VAL A 77 1.17 17.86 15.98
N ALA A 78 2.33 17.89 15.32
CA ALA A 78 3.27 19.00 15.36
C ALA A 78 2.97 20.12 14.35
N LEU A 79 2.04 19.91 13.39
CA LEU A 79 1.78 20.84 12.27
C LEU A 79 1.54 22.29 12.70
N PRO A 80 0.69 22.62 13.70
CA PRO A 80 0.47 24.01 14.11
C PRO A 80 1.75 24.66 14.65
N HIS A 81 2.58 23.91 15.39
CA HIS A 81 3.85 24.42 15.92
C HIS A 81 4.90 24.61 14.82
N ILE A 82 4.92 23.73 13.79
CA ILE A 82 5.75 23.87 12.59
C ILE A 82 5.33 25.11 11.82
N GLN A 83 4.02 25.33 11.64
CA GLN A 83 3.46 26.49 10.97
C GLN A 83 3.93 27.79 11.61
N GLN A 84 3.77 27.91 12.93
CA GLN A 84 4.17 29.10 13.68
C GLN A 84 5.69 29.31 13.66
N ALA A 85 6.49 28.23 13.78
CA ALA A 85 7.94 28.33 13.89
C ALA A 85 8.62 28.68 12.56
N LEU A 86 8.09 28.23 11.43
CA LEU A 86 8.68 28.41 10.10
C LEU A 86 7.91 29.36 9.19
N GLY A 87 6.74 29.86 9.62
CA GLY A 87 5.95 30.84 8.88
C GLY A 87 5.15 30.28 7.71
N PHE A 88 4.79 28.98 7.75
CA PHE A 88 4.01 28.36 6.69
C PHE A 88 2.64 29.02 6.52
N SER A 89 2.27 29.28 5.27
CA SER A 89 0.88 29.54 4.91
C SER A 89 0.01 28.29 5.12
N GLY A 90 -1.30 28.43 5.21
CA GLY A 90 -2.19 27.26 5.38
C GLY A 90 -2.02 26.23 4.28
N SER A 91 -2.01 26.63 3.00
CA SER A 91 -1.77 25.75 1.86
C SER A 91 -0.31 25.26 1.77
N GLY A 92 0.65 26.06 2.28
CA GLY A 92 2.05 25.68 2.36
C GLY A 92 2.28 24.55 3.38
N LEU A 93 1.54 24.57 4.49
CA LEU A 93 1.67 23.58 5.56
C LEU A 93 1.33 22.14 5.10
N GLU A 94 0.39 22.00 4.16
CA GLU A 94 0.03 20.71 3.56
C GLU A 94 1.25 20.02 2.93
N TRP A 95 2.22 20.79 2.43
CA TRP A 95 3.43 20.25 1.82
C TRP A 95 4.35 19.52 2.80
N VAL A 96 4.25 19.78 4.10
CA VAL A 96 4.98 19.01 5.12
C VAL A 96 4.57 17.54 5.08
N VAL A 97 3.30 17.26 4.78
CA VAL A 97 2.78 15.91 4.60
C VAL A 97 2.93 15.43 3.16
N ASN A 98 2.56 16.28 2.18
CA ASN A 98 2.54 15.93 0.76
C ASN A 98 3.92 15.63 0.19
N ALA A 99 4.97 16.37 0.56
CA ALA A 99 6.33 16.13 0.07
C ALA A 99 6.81 14.71 0.41
N TYR A 100 6.50 14.25 1.62
CA TYR A 100 6.77 12.87 2.05
C TYR A 100 5.87 11.87 1.29
N ALA A 101 4.56 12.08 1.27
CA ALA A 101 3.60 11.14 0.72
C ALA A 101 3.77 10.92 -0.79
N VAL A 102 4.03 11.99 -1.56
CA VAL A 102 4.26 11.92 -3.01
C VAL A 102 5.53 11.15 -3.35
N THR A 103 6.64 11.45 -2.67
CA THR A 103 7.91 10.75 -2.92
C THR A 103 7.87 9.32 -2.41
N PHE A 104 7.25 9.08 -1.26
CA PHE A 104 7.04 7.73 -0.75
C PHE A 104 6.16 6.90 -1.69
N GLY A 105 4.96 7.35 -1.99
CA GLY A 105 4.02 6.61 -2.84
C GLY A 105 4.49 6.45 -4.28
N GLY A 106 5.04 7.52 -4.85
CA GLY A 106 5.51 7.53 -6.24
C GLY A 106 6.73 6.63 -6.49
N LEU A 107 7.62 6.52 -5.52
CA LEU A 107 8.84 5.71 -5.64
C LEU A 107 8.73 4.31 -5.02
N LEU A 108 7.59 3.94 -4.46
CA LEU A 108 7.41 2.67 -3.74
C LEU A 108 7.69 1.45 -4.62
N LEU A 109 7.19 1.45 -5.85
CA LEU A 109 7.43 0.36 -6.83
C LEU A 109 8.90 0.29 -7.23
N LEU A 110 9.54 1.44 -7.41
CA LEU A 110 10.97 1.53 -7.69
C LEU A 110 11.82 0.97 -6.53
N GLY A 111 11.48 1.33 -5.29
CA GLY A 111 12.16 0.85 -4.08
C GLY A 111 12.10 -0.66 -3.93
N GLY A 112 10.93 -1.27 -4.19
CA GLY A 112 10.77 -2.72 -4.22
C GLY A 112 11.64 -3.38 -5.30
N ARG A 113 11.66 -2.82 -6.51
CA ARG A 113 12.48 -3.32 -7.61
C ARG A 113 13.97 -3.17 -7.35
N ALA A 114 14.39 -2.06 -6.76
CA ALA A 114 15.77 -1.85 -6.34
C ALA A 114 16.24 -2.92 -5.34
N GLY A 115 15.37 -3.29 -4.37
CA GLY A 115 15.63 -4.36 -3.42
C GLY A 115 15.89 -5.72 -4.09
N ASP A 116 15.11 -6.08 -5.10
CA ASP A 116 15.27 -7.34 -5.83
C ASP A 116 16.58 -7.39 -6.66
N ILE A 117 17.00 -6.25 -7.25
CA ILE A 117 18.19 -6.17 -8.11
C ILE A 117 19.48 -6.03 -7.31
N LEU A 118 19.49 -5.14 -6.32
CA LEU A 118 20.71 -4.76 -5.58
C LEU A 118 20.91 -5.59 -4.31
N GLY A 119 19.88 -6.31 -3.86
CA GLY A 119 19.85 -7.09 -2.62
C GLY A 119 19.00 -6.39 -1.54
N ARG A 120 18.02 -7.13 -1.03
CA ARG A 120 16.98 -6.59 -0.14
C ARG A 120 17.52 -5.99 1.15
N ARG A 121 18.46 -6.68 1.80
CA ARG A 121 19.07 -6.19 3.03
C ARG A 121 19.90 -4.92 2.82
N ARG A 122 20.70 -4.86 1.75
CA ARG A 122 21.52 -3.68 1.44
C ARG A 122 20.66 -2.46 1.16
N VAL A 123 19.66 -2.63 0.34
CA VAL A 123 18.71 -1.57 -0.03
C VAL A 123 17.89 -1.12 1.19
N PHE A 124 17.49 -2.05 2.06
CA PHE A 124 16.83 -1.75 3.33
C PHE A 124 17.71 -0.90 4.26
N VAL A 125 18.99 -1.27 4.46
CA VAL A 125 19.94 -0.50 5.28
C VAL A 125 20.18 0.89 4.68
N PHE A 126 20.34 0.99 3.35
CA PHE A 126 20.46 2.27 2.66
C PHE A 126 19.23 3.16 2.91
N GLY A 127 18.03 2.58 2.77
CA GLY A 127 16.77 3.29 3.04
C GLY A 127 16.69 3.82 4.47
N LEU A 128 17.07 3.02 5.47
CA LEU A 128 17.12 3.41 6.88
C LEU A 128 18.07 4.58 7.13
N LEU A 129 19.28 4.52 6.57
CA LEU A 129 20.27 5.60 6.71
C LEU A 129 19.84 6.88 6.01
N LEU A 130 19.25 6.76 4.81
CA LEU A 130 18.71 7.89 4.07
C LEU A 130 17.56 8.55 4.84
N PHE A 131 16.61 7.74 5.33
CA PHE A 131 15.47 8.20 6.12
C PHE A 131 15.93 8.91 7.40
N SER A 132 16.85 8.30 8.16
CA SER A 132 17.38 8.87 9.40
C SER A 132 18.20 10.13 9.17
N GLY A 133 19.02 10.15 8.12
CA GLY A 133 19.80 11.34 7.74
C GLY A 133 18.88 12.50 7.31
N ALA A 134 17.86 12.23 6.52
CA ALA A 134 16.88 13.23 6.14
C ALA A 134 16.06 13.72 7.36
N SER A 135 15.71 12.83 8.28
CA SER A 135 15.03 13.16 9.53
C SER A 135 15.89 14.07 10.43
N LEU A 136 17.19 13.77 10.52
CA LEU A 136 18.16 14.61 11.23
C LEU A 136 18.22 16.01 10.61
N LEU A 137 18.38 16.10 9.31
CA LEU A 137 18.41 17.38 8.58
C LEU A 137 17.09 18.15 8.75
N GLY A 138 15.94 17.47 8.67
CA GLY A 138 14.63 18.08 8.90
C GLY A 138 14.44 18.65 10.30
N GLY A 139 15.00 18.00 11.33
CA GLY A 139 15.00 18.51 12.71
C GLY A 139 15.77 19.81 12.88
N PHE A 140 16.76 20.08 12.05
CA PHE A 140 17.52 21.34 12.04
C PHE A 140 16.93 22.40 11.08
N ALA A 141 15.78 22.14 10.46
CA ALA A 141 15.20 23.08 9.52
C ALA A 141 14.92 24.46 10.14
N THR A 142 15.33 25.51 9.42
CA THR A 142 15.10 26.92 9.77
C THR A 142 14.25 27.65 8.74
N SER A 143 13.86 26.99 7.65
CA SER A 143 13.01 27.52 6.60
C SER A 143 12.07 26.45 6.06
N GLU A 144 10.97 26.89 5.42
CA GLU A 144 10.00 26.01 4.78
C GLU A 144 10.67 25.03 3.80
N TRP A 145 11.45 25.57 2.85
CA TRP A 145 12.09 24.78 1.80
C TRP A 145 13.05 23.72 2.33
N TRP A 146 13.75 24.03 3.42
CA TRP A 146 14.62 23.04 4.07
C TRP A 146 13.80 21.86 4.59
N LEU A 147 12.74 22.16 5.36
CA LEU A 147 11.89 21.11 5.90
C LEU A 147 11.23 20.28 4.78
N LEU A 148 10.70 20.94 3.75
CA LEU A 148 10.04 20.25 2.63
C LEU A 148 11.01 19.34 1.87
N THR A 149 12.26 19.81 1.64
CA THR A 149 13.29 18.99 1.01
C THR A 149 13.64 17.78 1.87
N ALA A 150 13.82 17.98 3.17
CA ALA A 150 14.08 16.87 4.10
C ALA A 150 12.92 15.85 4.08
N ARG A 151 11.66 16.31 4.09
CA ARG A 151 10.47 15.45 4.00
C ARG A 151 10.43 14.66 2.70
N ALA A 152 10.76 15.29 1.56
CA ALA A 152 10.83 14.61 0.28
C ALA A 152 11.89 13.50 0.28
N VAL A 153 13.09 13.77 0.83
CA VAL A 153 14.18 12.77 0.94
C VAL A 153 13.80 11.65 1.93
N GLN A 154 13.11 11.98 3.05
CA GLN A 154 12.55 10.96 3.95
C GLN A 154 11.57 10.04 3.21
N GLY A 155 10.68 10.61 2.37
CA GLY A 155 9.76 9.83 1.56
C GLY A 155 10.47 8.84 0.62
N VAL A 156 11.60 9.24 0.00
CA VAL A 156 12.45 8.32 -0.77
C VAL A 156 12.96 7.17 0.10
N GLY A 157 13.46 7.49 1.31
CA GLY A 157 13.90 6.48 2.28
C GLY A 157 12.78 5.51 2.65
N GLY A 158 11.58 6.03 2.96
CA GLY A 158 10.38 5.25 3.24
C GLY A 158 9.97 4.32 2.09
N ALA A 159 10.00 4.84 0.85
CA ALA A 159 9.69 4.10 -0.37
C ALA A 159 10.60 2.89 -0.60
N VAL A 160 11.81 2.95 -0.06
CA VAL A 160 12.79 1.85 -0.11
C VAL A 160 12.61 0.90 1.07
N ILE A 161 12.37 1.41 2.28
CA ILE A 161 12.23 0.60 3.50
C ILE A 161 11.00 -0.31 3.43
N ALA A 162 9.82 0.23 3.13
CA ALA A 162 8.55 -0.50 3.26
C ALA A 162 8.48 -1.79 2.41
N PRO A 163 8.75 -1.78 1.10
CA PRO A 163 8.71 -3.00 0.30
C PRO A 163 9.84 -3.97 0.62
N THR A 164 11.04 -3.46 0.97
CA THR A 164 12.16 -4.33 1.32
C THR A 164 11.98 -4.99 2.69
N ALA A 165 11.35 -4.31 3.66
CA ALA A 165 10.99 -4.88 4.95
C ALA A 165 10.05 -6.08 4.78
N LEU A 166 8.99 -5.92 3.97
CA LEU A 166 8.04 -6.98 3.67
C LEU A 166 8.72 -8.16 2.95
N ALA A 167 9.57 -7.87 1.97
CA ALA A 167 10.34 -8.88 1.24
C ALA A 167 11.39 -9.58 2.11
N LEU A 168 11.92 -8.94 3.14
CA LEU A 168 12.83 -9.57 4.10
C LEU A 168 12.11 -10.53 5.04
N ILE A 169 10.81 -10.35 5.31
CA ILE A 169 10.02 -11.36 6.04
C ILE A 169 9.99 -12.65 5.23
N THR A 170 9.66 -12.60 3.94
CA THR A 170 9.61 -13.80 3.08
C THR A 170 10.96 -14.49 2.94
N THR A 171 12.07 -13.73 3.01
CA THR A 171 13.43 -14.27 2.88
C THR A 171 13.93 -14.94 4.18
N ASN A 172 13.57 -14.40 5.36
CA ASN A 172 14.15 -14.82 6.63
C ASN A 172 13.25 -15.80 7.41
N PHE A 173 11.96 -15.86 7.11
CA PHE A 173 11.02 -16.72 7.83
C PHE A 173 10.52 -17.84 6.92
N PRO A 174 10.71 -19.13 7.30
CA PRO A 174 10.21 -20.26 6.52
C PRO A 174 8.68 -20.26 6.52
N GLU A 175 8.11 -20.79 5.44
CA GLU A 175 6.65 -20.92 5.29
C GLU A 175 6.02 -21.68 6.46
N GLY A 176 4.82 -21.23 6.87
CA GLY A 176 4.07 -21.82 7.97
C GLY A 176 3.84 -20.86 9.14
N GLY A 177 3.73 -21.39 10.34
CA GLY A 177 3.32 -20.60 11.53
C GLY A 177 4.23 -19.41 11.87
N GLN A 178 5.54 -19.55 11.65
CA GLN A 178 6.50 -18.47 11.91
C GLN A 178 6.37 -17.33 10.89
N HIS A 179 6.13 -17.65 9.64
CA HIS A 179 5.86 -16.70 8.57
C HIS A 179 4.60 -15.88 8.85
N ASN A 180 3.50 -16.57 9.16
CA ASN A 180 2.23 -15.94 9.49
C ASN A 180 2.34 -15.03 10.73
N ARG A 181 3.09 -15.46 11.74
CA ARG A 181 3.37 -14.64 12.93
C ARG A 181 4.17 -13.39 12.59
N ALA A 182 5.18 -13.50 11.71
CA ALA A 182 6.00 -12.35 11.29
C ALA A 182 5.15 -11.31 10.55
N PHE A 183 4.29 -11.73 9.62
CA PHE A 183 3.34 -10.84 8.94
C PHE A 183 2.34 -10.22 9.91
N GLY A 184 1.84 -11.00 10.87
CA GLY A 184 0.93 -10.50 11.91
C GLY A 184 1.56 -9.41 12.76
N VAL A 185 2.82 -9.58 13.18
CA VAL A 185 3.57 -8.56 13.94
C VAL A 185 3.83 -7.32 13.07
N TYR A 186 4.24 -7.50 11.80
CA TYR A 186 4.44 -6.39 10.86
C TYR A 186 3.17 -5.55 10.68
N ALA A 187 2.03 -6.21 10.49
CA ALA A 187 0.74 -5.54 10.36
C ALA A 187 0.31 -4.85 11.67
N ALA A 188 0.56 -5.48 12.83
CA ALA A 188 0.29 -4.89 14.13
C ALA A 188 1.10 -3.61 14.37
N MET A 189 2.35 -3.54 13.86
CA MET A 189 3.18 -2.34 13.96
C MET A 189 2.60 -1.16 13.17
N ALA A 190 1.86 -1.41 12.10
CA ALA A 190 1.16 -0.33 11.39
C ALA A 190 0.07 0.33 12.26
N GLY A 191 -0.74 -0.47 12.96
CA GLY A 191 -1.76 0.03 13.89
C GLY A 191 -1.15 0.67 15.14
N ALA A 192 -0.22 -0.02 15.80
CA ALA A 192 0.47 0.47 16.99
C ALA A 192 1.27 1.75 16.72
N GLY A 193 1.94 1.80 15.54
CA GLY A 193 2.71 2.96 15.10
C GLY A 193 1.87 4.23 15.02
N SER A 194 0.64 4.13 14.55
CA SER A 194 -0.26 5.29 14.48
C SER A 194 -0.62 5.81 15.88
N ALA A 195 -0.99 4.94 16.81
CA ALA A 195 -1.33 5.33 18.18
C ALA A 195 -0.11 5.92 18.92
N VAL A 196 1.04 5.22 18.83
CA VAL A 196 2.29 5.67 19.45
C VAL A 196 2.75 6.98 18.84
N GLY A 197 2.65 7.14 17.50
CA GLY A 197 3.05 8.37 16.81
C GLY A 197 2.24 9.59 17.26
N LEU A 198 0.94 9.47 17.38
CA LEU A 198 0.08 10.58 17.83
C LEU A 198 0.37 10.98 19.28
N LEU A 199 0.53 10.00 20.19
CA LEU A 199 0.88 10.28 21.58
C LEU A 199 2.28 10.86 21.73
N LEU A 200 3.27 10.21 21.10
CA LEU A 200 4.66 10.63 21.18
C LEU A 200 4.85 12.01 20.54
N GLY A 201 4.12 12.28 19.44
CA GLY A 201 4.07 13.58 18.79
C GLY A 201 3.57 14.67 19.73
N GLY A 202 2.49 14.37 20.45
CA GLY A 202 1.94 15.28 21.47
C GLY A 202 2.92 15.54 22.62
N ILE A 203 3.55 14.49 23.16
CA ILE A 203 4.54 14.59 24.25
C ILE A 203 5.76 15.40 23.82
N LEU A 204 6.39 15.00 22.69
CA LEU A 204 7.60 15.64 22.21
C LEU A 204 7.38 17.12 21.84
N THR A 205 6.26 17.42 21.19
CA THR A 205 5.92 18.79 20.80
C THR A 205 5.64 19.67 22.01
N THR A 206 4.97 19.13 23.04
CA THR A 206 4.60 19.91 24.24
C THR A 206 5.79 20.13 25.17
N TYR A 207 6.59 19.09 25.47
CA TYR A 207 7.61 19.14 26.51
C TYR A 207 9.04 19.39 26.00
N ALA A 208 9.28 19.23 24.69
CA ALA A 208 10.60 19.48 24.11
C ALA A 208 10.50 20.52 22.97
N SER A 209 10.23 20.08 21.77
CA SER A 209 10.04 20.92 20.58
C SER A 209 9.45 20.07 19.44
N TRP A 210 8.77 20.69 18.49
CA TRP A 210 8.33 20.04 17.27
C TRP A 210 9.50 19.35 16.50
N ARG A 211 10.73 19.84 16.65
CA ARG A 211 11.93 19.25 16.01
C ARG A 211 12.20 17.83 16.45
N TRP A 212 11.85 17.47 17.69
CA TRP A 212 12.03 16.14 18.23
C TRP A 212 11.15 15.09 17.58
N VAL A 213 10.03 15.48 16.92
CA VAL A 213 9.22 14.54 16.15
C VAL A 213 9.99 13.96 14.95
N LEU A 214 11.01 14.69 14.48
CA LEU A 214 11.94 14.23 13.45
C LEU A 214 13.17 13.54 14.08
N PHE A 215 13.78 14.13 15.11
CA PHE A 215 14.98 13.57 15.74
C PHE A 215 14.76 12.17 16.32
N VAL A 216 13.55 11.81 16.76
CA VAL A 216 13.26 10.48 17.32
C VAL A 216 13.52 9.34 16.33
N ASN A 217 13.40 9.58 15.03
CA ASN A 217 13.68 8.59 14.00
C ASN A 217 15.18 8.28 13.86
N VAL A 218 16.06 9.20 14.25
CA VAL A 218 17.50 9.08 14.06
C VAL A 218 18.09 7.92 14.86
N PRO A 219 17.93 7.87 16.21
CA PRO A 219 18.45 6.76 16.99
C PRO A 219 17.79 5.43 16.59
N ILE A 220 16.50 5.42 16.32
CA ILE A 220 15.78 4.21 15.90
C ILE A 220 16.38 3.67 14.60
N GLY A 221 16.48 4.51 13.56
CA GLY A 221 16.94 4.08 12.25
C GLY A 221 18.42 3.68 12.24
N ILE A 222 19.30 4.38 12.98
CA ILE A 222 20.72 4.01 13.11
C ILE A 222 20.87 2.66 13.81
N LEU A 223 20.15 2.43 14.92
CA LEU A 223 20.19 1.15 15.65
C LEU A 223 19.71 -0.01 14.78
N VAL A 224 18.60 0.18 14.06
CA VAL A 224 18.06 -0.82 13.14
C VAL A 224 19.01 -1.06 11.97
N ALA A 225 19.59 -0.01 11.38
CA ALA A 225 20.56 -0.13 10.29
C ALA A 225 21.83 -0.87 10.71
N ALA A 226 22.33 -0.63 11.93
CA ALA A 226 23.49 -1.31 12.49
C ALA A 226 23.22 -2.79 12.84
N ALA A 227 21.99 -3.10 13.28
CA ALA A 227 21.58 -4.46 13.63
C ALA A 227 21.27 -5.31 12.38
N ALA A 228 20.68 -4.72 11.34
CA ALA A 228 20.21 -5.42 10.16
C ALA A 228 21.27 -6.32 9.49
N PRO A 229 22.53 -5.91 9.25
CA PRO A 229 23.54 -6.78 8.63
C PRO A 229 23.92 -8.01 9.46
N ARG A 230 23.75 -7.95 10.80
CA ARG A 230 24.08 -9.04 11.71
C ARG A 230 22.97 -10.08 11.85
N VAL A 231 21.75 -9.66 11.59
CA VAL A 231 20.54 -10.43 11.93
C VAL A 231 19.79 -10.92 10.69
N LEU A 232 19.74 -10.10 9.63
CA LEU A 232 19.02 -10.39 8.40
C LEU A 232 19.92 -11.09 7.38
N ALA A 233 19.40 -12.14 6.75
CA ALA A 233 20.05 -12.78 5.61
C ALA A 233 19.92 -11.89 4.37
N GLU A 234 20.96 -11.90 3.50
CA GLU A 234 20.85 -11.25 2.20
C GLU A 234 20.12 -12.13 1.21
N SER A 235 19.25 -11.56 0.41
CA SER A 235 18.56 -12.30 -0.65
C SER A 235 19.41 -12.40 -1.91
N PRO A 236 19.28 -13.50 -2.69
CA PRO A 236 19.89 -13.59 -4.00
C PRO A 236 19.45 -12.42 -4.89
N ARG A 237 20.41 -11.82 -5.59
CA ARG A 237 20.15 -10.73 -6.53
C ARG A 237 19.46 -11.30 -7.77
N ARG A 238 18.41 -10.65 -8.21
CA ARG A 238 17.75 -10.99 -9.46
C ARG A 238 18.24 -10.06 -10.58
N PRO A 239 18.68 -10.59 -11.73
CA PRO A 239 19.08 -9.74 -12.84
C PRO A 239 17.90 -8.90 -13.33
N GLY A 240 18.09 -7.60 -13.47
CA GLY A 240 17.03 -6.68 -13.85
C GLY A 240 17.56 -5.29 -14.19
N ARG A 241 16.71 -4.48 -14.82
CA ARG A 241 16.93 -3.05 -15.00
C ARG A 241 15.90 -2.29 -14.20
N ILE A 242 16.30 -1.13 -13.71
CA ILE A 242 15.45 -0.19 -13.00
C ILE A 242 14.81 0.72 -14.05
N ASP A 243 13.48 0.80 -14.06
CA ASP A 243 12.75 1.74 -14.91
C ASP A 243 12.69 3.13 -14.26
N VAL A 244 13.80 3.87 -14.43
CA VAL A 244 13.91 5.24 -13.91
C VAL A 244 12.93 6.17 -14.62
N ALA A 245 12.71 5.97 -15.93
CA ALA A 245 11.81 6.83 -16.72
C ALA A 245 10.36 6.69 -16.22
N GLY A 246 9.86 5.48 -16.00
CA GLY A 246 8.55 5.25 -15.39
C GLY A 246 8.44 5.86 -13.99
N ALA A 247 9.45 5.67 -13.13
CA ALA A 247 9.45 6.25 -11.80
C ALA A 247 9.41 7.80 -11.80
N VAL A 248 10.24 8.43 -12.62
CA VAL A 248 10.32 9.90 -12.72
C VAL A 248 9.02 10.48 -13.31
N THR A 249 8.49 9.89 -14.37
CA THR A 249 7.25 10.39 -14.99
C THR A 249 6.04 10.17 -14.11
N GLY A 250 5.92 9.02 -13.43
CA GLY A 250 4.83 8.75 -12.49
C GLY A 250 4.88 9.66 -11.27
N THR A 251 6.03 9.71 -10.58
CA THR A 251 6.20 10.54 -9.37
C THR A 251 6.11 12.03 -9.69
N GLY A 252 6.78 12.47 -10.76
CA GLY A 252 6.75 13.87 -11.22
C GLY A 252 5.35 14.31 -11.65
N GLY A 253 4.60 13.44 -12.32
CA GLY A 253 3.22 13.69 -12.70
C GLY A 253 2.31 13.90 -11.49
N VAL A 254 2.40 13.02 -10.47
CA VAL A 254 1.65 13.18 -9.21
C VAL A 254 2.11 14.42 -8.45
N ALA A 255 3.41 14.70 -8.37
CA ALA A 255 3.94 15.88 -7.70
C ALA A 255 3.40 17.18 -8.31
N LEU A 256 3.38 17.28 -9.65
CA LEU A 256 2.84 18.45 -10.35
C LEU A 256 1.33 18.56 -10.23
N LEU A 257 0.59 17.44 -10.15
CA LEU A 257 -0.85 17.45 -9.87
C LEU A 257 -1.12 18.04 -8.48
N VAL A 258 -0.44 17.52 -7.46
CA VAL A 258 -0.56 18.01 -6.09
C VAL A 258 -0.16 19.48 -5.99
N TYR A 259 0.93 19.87 -6.65
CA TYR A 259 1.38 21.27 -6.69
C TYR A 259 0.35 22.19 -7.34
N GLY A 260 -0.17 21.83 -8.50
CA GLY A 260 -1.18 22.62 -9.21
C GLY A 260 -2.45 22.80 -8.40
N LEU A 261 -2.94 21.72 -7.77
CA LEU A 261 -4.12 21.77 -6.89
C LEU A 261 -3.88 22.65 -5.66
N SER A 262 -2.75 22.48 -4.96
CA SER A 262 -2.44 23.28 -3.77
C SER A 262 -2.28 24.78 -4.08
N LYS A 263 -1.72 25.12 -5.28
CA LYS A 263 -1.55 26.50 -5.71
C LYS A 263 -2.84 27.14 -6.24
N ALA A 264 -3.83 26.33 -6.65
CA ALA A 264 -5.11 26.83 -7.15
C ALA A 264 -6.00 27.42 -6.03
N ALA A 265 -5.67 27.16 -4.75
CA ALA A 265 -6.41 27.71 -3.62
C ALA A 265 -6.43 29.24 -3.64
N THR A 266 -7.57 29.81 -3.23
CA THR A 266 -7.71 31.27 -3.09
C THR A 266 -6.80 31.78 -1.98
N GLY A 267 -5.97 32.77 -2.31
CA GLY A 267 -5.06 33.40 -1.34
C GLY A 267 -5.79 34.27 -0.30
N PRO A 268 -5.05 34.76 0.71
CA PRO A 268 -5.59 35.69 1.72
C PRO A 268 -6.14 36.99 1.11
N ASP A 269 -5.66 37.36 -0.08
CA ASP A 269 -6.13 38.48 -0.90
C ASP A 269 -7.52 38.24 -1.51
N GLY A 270 -8.03 37.01 -1.40
CA GLY A 270 -9.30 36.58 -1.95
C GLY A 270 -9.29 36.40 -3.47
N VAL A 271 -8.12 36.32 -4.10
CA VAL A 271 -7.98 36.06 -5.53
C VAL A 271 -7.95 34.56 -5.78
N SER A 272 -8.74 34.10 -6.72
CA SER A 272 -8.73 32.71 -7.19
C SER A 272 -7.58 32.51 -8.18
N HIS A 273 -6.71 31.53 -7.91
CA HIS A 273 -5.53 31.24 -8.73
C HIS A 273 -5.76 30.19 -9.81
N TRP A 274 -6.99 29.70 -10.01
CA TRP A 274 -7.30 28.67 -11.02
C TRP A 274 -6.93 29.09 -12.45
N GLY A 275 -6.94 30.39 -12.73
CA GLY A 275 -6.55 30.95 -14.04
C GLY A 275 -5.07 31.24 -14.19
N ASP A 276 -4.26 31.07 -13.16
CA ASP A 276 -2.84 31.40 -13.19
C ASP A 276 -2.08 30.48 -14.15
N ALA A 277 -1.20 31.07 -14.96
CA ALA A 277 -0.38 30.33 -15.92
C ALA A 277 0.44 29.23 -15.24
N GLN A 278 0.92 29.44 -14.00
CA GLN A 278 1.69 28.47 -13.23
C GLN A 278 0.83 27.26 -12.83
N VAL A 279 -0.43 27.48 -12.43
CA VAL A 279 -1.37 26.40 -12.09
C VAL A 279 -1.72 25.60 -13.32
N LEU A 280 -2.12 26.29 -14.41
CA LEU A 280 -2.48 25.63 -15.66
C LEU A 280 -1.30 24.86 -16.26
N ALA A 281 -0.09 25.44 -16.25
CA ALA A 281 1.11 24.78 -16.75
C ALA A 281 1.46 23.53 -15.91
N SER A 282 1.36 23.61 -14.59
CA SER A 282 1.64 22.46 -13.71
C SER A 282 0.63 21.34 -13.90
N LEU A 283 -0.67 21.64 -14.03
CA LEU A 283 -1.70 20.66 -14.31
C LEU A 283 -1.55 20.03 -15.70
N ALA A 284 -1.25 20.83 -16.73
CA ALA A 284 -0.98 20.34 -18.07
C ALA A 284 0.26 19.43 -18.10
N ALA A 285 1.36 19.86 -17.47
CA ALA A 285 2.57 19.06 -17.35
C ALA A 285 2.34 17.77 -16.56
N SER A 286 1.50 17.79 -15.51
CA SER A 286 1.09 16.60 -14.78
C SER A 286 0.39 15.59 -15.69
N VAL A 287 -0.60 16.04 -16.46
CA VAL A 287 -1.32 15.17 -17.41
C VAL A 287 -0.34 14.58 -18.43
N LEU A 288 0.56 15.41 -18.99
CA LEU A 288 1.56 14.95 -19.95
C LEU A 288 2.48 13.87 -19.34
N LEU A 289 2.97 14.08 -18.13
CA LEU A 289 3.84 13.12 -17.45
C LEU A 289 3.10 11.82 -17.10
N LEU A 290 1.86 11.89 -16.61
CA LEU A 290 1.06 10.70 -16.29
C LEU A 290 0.70 9.90 -17.55
N VAL A 291 0.37 10.57 -18.64
CA VAL A 291 0.17 9.90 -19.95
C VAL A 291 1.47 9.25 -20.41
N SER A 292 2.61 9.98 -20.31
CA SER A 292 3.92 9.43 -20.64
C SER A 292 4.28 8.22 -19.79
N PHE A 293 3.98 8.26 -18.48
CA PHE A 293 4.13 7.11 -17.57
C PHE A 293 3.36 5.90 -18.10
N VAL A 294 2.07 6.04 -18.41
CA VAL A 294 1.26 4.92 -18.94
C VAL A 294 1.80 4.41 -20.27
N LEU A 295 2.28 5.28 -21.15
CA LEU A 295 2.86 4.88 -22.43
C LEU A 295 4.20 4.15 -22.25
N ILE A 296 5.07 4.60 -21.34
CA ILE A 296 6.32 3.94 -20.97
C ILE A 296 6.03 2.55 -20.40
N GLU A 297 5.12 2.45 -19.41
CA GLU A 297 4.76 1.17 -18.77
C GLU A 297 4.16 0.16 -19.77
N ARG A 298 3.39 0.63 -20.76
CA ARG A 298 2.84 -0.24 -21.84
C ARG A 298 3.91 -0.73 -22.82
N ARG A 299 4.97 0.04 -23.03
CA ARG A 299 6.04 -0.29 -23.99
C ARG A 299 7.24 -0.95 -23.32
N SER A 300 7.39 -0.84 -22.00
CA SER A 300 8.49 -1.40 -21.26
C SER A 300 8.46 -2.93 -21.29
N SER A 301 9.60 -3.54 -21.60
CA SER A 301 9.75 -5.00 -21.48
C SER A 301 9.77 -5.49 -20.03
N ARG A 302 9.99 -4.59 -19.07
CA ARG A 302 10.03 -4.87 -17.63
C ARG A 302 9.39 -3.71 -16.85
N PRO A 303 8.07 -3.54 -16.96
CA PRO A 303 7.36 -2.43 -16.36
C PRO A 303 7.44 -2.48 -14.83
N LEU A 304 7.43 -1.30 -14.18
CA LEU A 304 7.23 -1.18 -12.73
C LEU A 304 5.81 -1.61 -12.35
N LEU A 305 4.85 -1.28 -13.22
CA LEU A 305 3.44 -1.60 -13.08
C LEU A 305 2.96 -2.46 -14.26
N PRO A 306 3.04 -3.80 -14.15
CA PRO A 306 2.50 -4.67 -15.19
C PRO A 306 1.00 -4.45 -15.37
N MET A 307 0.55 -4.08 -16.58
CA MET A 307 -0.86 -3.78 -16.86
C MET A 307 -1.81 -4.94 -16.54
N ARG A 308 -1.30 -6.19 -16.56
CA ARG A 308 -2.05 -7.38 -16.10
C ARG A 308 -2.50 -7.30 -14.64
N VAL A 309 -1.75 -6.57 -13.79
CA VAL A 309 -2.14 -6.35 -12.38
C VAL A 309 -3.37 -5.46 -12.31
N LEU A 310 -3.50 -4.48 -13.20
CA LEU A 310 -4.66 -3.59 -13.29
C LEU A 310 -5.82 -4.17 -14.13
N ALA A 311 -5.62 -5.25 -14.88
CA ALA A 311 -6.66 -5.82 -15.74
C ALA A 311 -7.82 -6.45 -14.95
N ASP A 312 -7.58 -6.93 -13.73
CA ASP A 312 -8.62 -7.49 -12.87
C ASP A 312 -9.49 -6.39 -12.25
N ARG A 313 -10.80 -6.51 -12.43
CA ARG A 313 -11.79 -5.54 -11.98
C ARG A 313 -11.81 -5.36 -10.46
N ASN A 314 -11.72 -6.45 -9.69
CA ASN A 314 -11.77 -6.39 -8.24
C ASN A 314 -10.52 -5.69 -7.71
N ARG A 315 -9.37 -6.01 -8.29
CA ARG A 315 -8.07 -5.46 -7.90
C ARG A 315 -7.98 -3.97 -8.24
N SER A 316 -8.34 -3.57 -9.45
CA SER A 316 -8.41 -2.15 -9.83
C SER A 316 -9.40 -1.38 -8.98
N GLY A 317 -10.56 -2.00 -8.69
CA GLY A 317 -11.53 -1.44 -7.74
C GLY A 317 -10.91 -1.23 -6.35
N ALA A 318 -10.15 -2.20 -5.85
CA ALA A 318 -9.48 -2.09 -4.55
C ALA A 318 -8.49 -0.92 -4.50
N TYR A 319 -7.70 -0.70 -5.54
CA TYR A 319 -6.77 0.43 -5.61
C TYR A 319 -7.50 1.78 -5.66
N LEU A 320 -8.58 1.88 -6.44
CA LEU A 320 -9.40 3.10 -6.51
C LEU A 320 -10.11 3.40 -5.19
N ILE A 321 -10.65 2.38 -4.52
CA ILE A 321 -11.25 2.52 -3.19
C ILE A 321 -10.20 3.00 -2.19
N MET A 322 -8.98 2.41 -2.20
CA MET A 322 -7.89 2.82 -1.32
C MET A 322 -7.51 4.29 -1.56
N LEU A 323 -7.41 4.73 -2.81
CA LEU A 323 -7.12 6.10 -3.17
C LEU A 323 -8.18 7.07 -2.60
N CYS A 324 -9.46 6.76 -2.76
CA CYS A 324 -10.55 7.59 -2.23
C CYS A 324 -10.60 7.60 -0.70
N VAL A 325 -10.42 6.44 -0.05
CA VAL A 325 -10.43 6.32 1.42
C VAL A 325 -9.24 7.05 2.04
N ALA A 326 -8.08 6.97 1.39
CA ALA A 326 -6.87 7.68 1.84
C ALA A 326 -7.03 9.21 1.77
N THR A 327 -7.76 9.73 0.79
CA THR A 327 -8.13 11.16 0.72
C THR A 327 -8.81 11.60 2.02
N GLY A 328 -9.84 10.87 2.45
CA GLY A 328 -10.54 11.16 3.71
C GLY A 328 -9.62 11.04 4.93
N LEU A 329 -8.77 10.02 4.98
CA LEU A 329 -7.86 9.76 6.10
C LEU A 329 -6.83 10.88 6.29
N PHE A 330 -6.16 11.31 5.21
CA PHE A 330 -5.15 12.38 5.29
C PHE A 330 -5.81 13.72 5.60
N GLY A 331 -6.95 14.02 4.97
CA GLY A 331 -7.73 15.22 5.27
C GLY A 331 -8.21 15.24 6.73
N LEU A 332 -8.66 14.10 7.27
CA LEU A 332 -9.08 13.99 8.67
C LEU A 332 -7.92 14.34 9.61
N PHE A 333 -6.76 13.70 9.45
CA PHE A 333 -5.65 13.98 10.36
C PHE A 333 -5.16 15.42 10.25
N PHE A 334 -5.11 15.97 9.05
CA PHE A 334 -4.63 17.33 8.82
C PHE A 334 -5.61 18.38 9.37
N PHE A 335 -6.82 18.43 8.85
CA PHE A 335 -7.78 19.48 9.21
C PHE A 335 -8.33 19.35 10.62
N LEU A 336 -8.51 18.11 11.10
CA LEU A 336 -8.97 17.89 12.47
C LEU A 336 -7.89 18.27 13.49
N THR A 337 -6.60 18.09 13.17
CA THR A 337 -5.50 18.54 14.05
C THR A 337 -5.50 20.07 14.17
N LEU A 338 -5.59 20.78 13.03
CA LEU A 338 -5.67 22.23 13.02
C LEU A 338 -6.93 22.71 13.78
N PHE A 339 -8.07 22.07 13.55
CA PHE A 339 -9.31 22.41 14.26
C PHE A 339 -9.19 22.23 15.78
N ILE A 340 -8.64 21.09 16.23
CA ILE A 340 -8.51 20.80 17.67
C ILE A 340 -7.50 21.74 18.35
N GLN A 341 -6.41 22.11 17.68
CA GLN A 341 -5.37 22.95 18.27
C GLN A 341 -5.65 24.43 18.09
N ASP A 342 -6.00 24.88 16.90
CA ASP A 342 -6.14 26.30 16.58
C ASP A 342 -7.52 26.84 16.95
N VAL A 343 -8.62 26.07 16.74
CA VAL A 343 -9.98 26.54 17.08
C VAL A 343 -10.38 26.16 18.50
N LEU A 344 -10.14 24.90 18.94
CA LEU A 344 -10.52 24.47 20.28
C LEU A 344 -9.44 24.75 21.35
N GLY A 345 -8.26 25.24 20.96
CA GLY A 345 -7.17 25.60 21.85
C GLY A 345 -6.55 24.42 22.62
N TYR A 346 -6.63 23.20 22.11
CA TYR A 346 -6.00 22.06 22.78
C TYR A 346 -4.48 22.10 22.60
N SER A 347 -3.75 21.74 23.66
CA SER A 347 -2.31 21.49 23.54
C SER A 347 -2.04 20.27 22.65
N ALA A 348 -0.82 20.17 22.11
CA ALA A 348 -0.43 19.05 21.27
C ALA A 348 -0.61 17.67 21.96
N ILE A 349 -0.27 17.58 23.26
CA ILE A 349 -0.48 16.35 24.03
C ILE A 349 -1.96 16.01 24.19
N ARG A 350 -2.82 17.01 24.46
CA ARG A 350 -4.26 16.81 24.58
C ARG A 350 -4.86 16.37 23.25
N SER A 351 -4.36 16.91 22.15
CA SER A 351 -4.73 16.49 20.78
C SER A 351 -4.31 15.05 20.51
N GLY A 352 -3.08 14.66 20.87
CA GLY A 352 -2.61 13.29 20.75
C GLY A 352 -3.47 12.29 21.52
N ILE A 353 -3.86 12.62 22.76
CA ILE A 353 -4.77 11.80 23.57
C ILE A 353 -6.17 11.75 22.93
N ALA A 354 -6.66 12.86 22.38
CA ALA A 354 -7.96 12.92 21.72
C ALA A 354 -8.07 11.96 20.51
N TYR A 355 -6.96 11.63 19.85
CA TYR A 355 -6.93 10.67 18.74
C TYR A 355 -6.87 9.20 19.17
N LEU A 356 -6.63 8.88 20.45
CA LEU A 356 -6.53 7.48 20.90
C LEU A 356 -7.78 6.64 20.58
N PRO A 357 -9.02 7.14 20.79
CA PRO A 357 -10.21 6.37 20.42
C PRO A 357 -10.25 6.02 18.93
N PHE A 358 -9.76 6.92 18.07
CA PHE A 358 -9.65 6.65 16.63
C PHE A 358 -8.68 5.49 16.36
N ALA A 359 -7.47 5.53 16.93
CA ALA A 359 -6.47 4.48 16.74
C ALA A 359 -6.96 3.11 17.26
N ILE A 360 -7.59 3.10 18.46
CA ILE A 360 -8.19 1.89 19.04
C ILE A 360 -9.33 1.37 18.15
N GLY A 361 -10.17 2.27 17.63
CA GLY A 361 -11.28 1.94 16.74
C GLY A 361 -10.82 1.25 15.46
N VAL A 362 -9.77 1.77 14.80
CA VAL A 362 -9.17 1.15 13.61
C VAL A 362 -8.66 -0.26 13.92
N VAL A 363 -7.90 -0.44 15.01
CA VAL A 363 -7.34 -1.74 15.40
C VAL A 363 -8.45 -2.75 15.72
N ALA A 364 -9.43 -2.36 16.53
CA ALA A 364 -10.55 -3.21 16.92
C ALA A 364 -11.40 -3.62 15.70
N ALA A 365 -11.73 -2.67 14.83
CA ALA A 365 -12.50 -2.93 13.61
C ALA A 365 -11.71 -3.79 12.59
N SER A 366 -10.38 -3.61 12.48
CA SER A 366 -9.53 -4.45 11.65
C SER A 366 -9.48 -5.90 12.18
N ALA A 367 -9.38 -6.08 13.49
CA ALA A 367 -9.43 -7.40 14.12
C ALA A 367 -10.80 -8.07 13.88
N LEU A 368 -11.88 -7.32 14.01
CA LEU A 368 -13.24 -7.79 13.70
C LEU A 368 -13.37 -8.16 12.22
N ALA A 369 -12.89 -7.32 11.32
CA ALA A 369 -12.90 -7.58 9.88
C ALA A 369 -12.17 -8.89 9.55
N SER A 370 -10.99 -9.14 10.14
CA SER A 370 -10.23 -10.37 9.95
C SER A 370 -11.02 -11.63 10.34
N GLN A 371 -11.85 -11.55 11.39
CA GLN A 371 -12.72 -12.65 11.83
C GLN A 371 -13.98 -12.81 10.97
N LEU A 372 -14.48 -11.70 10.41
CA LEU A 372 -15.72 -11.70 9.63
C LEU A 372 -15.49 -12.05 8.14
N VAL A 373 -14.32 -11.70 7.56
CA VAL A 373 -14.03 -12.02 6.14
C VAL A 373 -14.26 -13.50 5.80
N PRO A 374 -13.80 -14.48 6.60
CA PRO A 374 -14.08 -15.89 6.30
C PRO A 374 -15.55 -16.27 6.40
N ARG A 375 -16.36 -15.50 7.14
CA ARG A 375 -17.79 -15.78 7.40
C ARG A 375 -18.72 -15.17 6.36
N ILE A 376 -18.52 -13.89 6.02
CA ILE A 376 -19.43 -13.11 5.16
C ILE A 376 -18.80 -12.63 3.85
N GLY A 377 -17.48 -12.84 3.67
CA GLY A 377 -16.73 -12.38 2.52
C GLY A 377 -16.26 -10.93 2.61
N PRO A 378 -15.42 -10.47 1.68
CA PRO A 378 -14.81 -9.13 1.73
C PRO A 378 -15.78 -8.02 1.31
N ARG A 379 -16.68 -8.29 0.36
CA ARG A 379 -17.57 -7.28 -0.24
C ARG A 379 -18.45 -6.55 0.77
N PRO A 380 -19.23 -7.24 1.65
CA PRO A 380 -20.10 -6.55 2.61
C PRO A 380 -19.32 -5.65 3.57
N LEU A 381 -18.11 -6.09 3.98
CA LEU A 381 -17.27 -5.35 4.89
C LEU A 381 -16.72 -4.08 4.24
N ILE A 382 -16.25 -4.16 2.98
CA ILE A 382 -15.77 -2.99 2.23
C ILE A 382 -16.91 -2.00 2.01
N VAL A 383 -18.11 -2.47 1.64
CA VAL A 383 -19.29 -1.62 1.44
C VAL A 383 -19.72 -0.94 2.75
N ALA A 384 -19.83 -1.70 3.84
CA ALA A 384 -20.17 -1.13 5.15
C ALA A 384 -19.10 -0.17 5.66
N GLY A 385 -17.82 -0.52 5.47
CA GLY A 385 -16.70 0.31 5.89
C GLY A 385 -16.59 1.62 5.11
N THR A 386 -16.75 1.59 3.78
CA THR A 386 -16.75 2.83 2.95
C THR A 386 -17.95 3.70 3.26
N ALA A 387 -19.13 3.12 3.51
CA ALA A 387 -20.31 3.86 3.96
C ALA A 387 -20.08 4.52 5.33
N ALA A 388 -19.44 3.83 6.27
CA ALA A 388 -19.10 4.37 7.58
C ALA A 388 -18.07 5.51 7.48
N VAL A 389 -17.03 5.38 6.62
CA VAL A 389 -16.08 6.47 6.35
C VAL A 389 -16.82 7.69 5.78
N ALA A 390 -17.65 7.51 4.76
CA ALA A 390 -18.44 8.60 4.18
C ALA A 390 -19.35 9.26 5.22
N GLY A 391 -20.05 8.46 6.02
CA GLY A 391 -20.94 8.95 7.10
C GLY A 391 -20.18 9.70 8.19
N GLY A 392 -19.01 9.22 8.62
CA GLY A 392 -18.17 9.90 9.58
C GLY A 392 -17.63 11.24 9.06
N MET A 393 -17.21 11.29 7.78
CA MET A 393 -16.78 12.54 7.13
C MET A 393 -17.96 13.53 7.00
N PHE A 394 -19.15 13.03 6.64
CA PHE A 394 -20.35 13.84 6.62
C PHE A 394 -20.69 14.39 8.01
N TRP A 395 -20.54 13.59 9.06
CA TRP A 395 -20.74 14.06 10.44
C TRP A 395 -19.71 15.14 10.82
N PHE A 396 -18.44 14.99 10.45
CA PHE A 396 -17.44 16.06 10.64
C PHE A 396 -17.77 17.34 9.87
N SER A 397 -18.54 17.28 8.78
CA SER A 397 -18.97 18.50 8.08
C SER A 397 -19.96 19.36 8.87
N THR A 398 -20.46 18.88 10.01
CA THR A 398 -21.37 19.62 10.90
C THR A 398 -20.66 20.23 12.11
N LEU A 399 -19.32 20.30 12.12
CA LEU A 399 -18.54 20.91 13.20
C LEU A 399 -18.89 22.39 13.39
N THR A 400 -18.89 22.82 14.65
CA THR A 400 -19.12 24.21 15.08
C THR A 400 -17.93 24.73 15.89
N GLU A 401 -17.76 26.03 16.01
CA GLU A 401 -16.67 26.66 16.78
C GLU A 401 -16.65 26.23 18.25
N HIS A 402 -17.81 25.93 18.80
CA HIS A 402 -18.01 25.52 20.20
C HIS A 402 -18.14 23.99 20.32
N ALA A 403 -17.58 23.25 19.39
CA ALA A 403 -17.68 21.80 19.36
C ALA A 403 -17.11 21.15 20.62
N GLY A 404 -17.98 20.47 21.39
CA GLY A 404 -17.55 19.64 22.50
C GLY A 404 -16.92 18.33 22.01
N TYR A 405 -15.83 17.90 22.66
CA TYR A 405 -15.13 16.67 22.29
C TYR A 405 -16.06 15.45 22.23
N ALA A 406 -16.84 15.22 23.28
CA ALA A 406 -17.72 14.05 23.37
C ALA A 406 -18.90 14.11 22.38
N GLY A 407 -19.42 15.31 22.07
CA GLY A 407 -20.61 15.47 21.24
C GLY A 407 -20.33 15.50 19.75
N GLN A 408 -19.28 16.18 19.33
CA GLN A 408 -19.05 16.47 17.91
C GLN A 408 -17.75 15.89 17.33
N LEU A 409 -16.77 15.46 18.16
CA LEU A 409 -15.53 14.87 17.67
C LEU A 409 -15.49 13.36 17.85
N LEU A 410 -15.79 12.86 19.05
CA LEU A 410 -15.64 11.43 19.38
C LEU A 410 -16.53 10.52 18.51
N GLY A 411 -17.80 10.91 18.31
CA GLY A 411 -18.74 10.14 17.49
C GLY A 411 -18.25 9.91 16.06
N PRO A 412 -17.99 10.99 15.27
CA PRO A 412 -17.50 10.82 13.91
C PRO A 412 -16.11 10.19 13.83
N MET A 413 -15.23 10.40 14.84
CA MET A 413 -13.94 9.70 14.94
C MET A 413 -14.12 8.18 15.04
N LEU A 414 -15.03 7.72 15.92
CA LEU A 414 -15.30 6.29 16.07
C LEU A 414 -15.94 5.68 14.81
N VAL A 415 -16.91 6.37 14.21
CA VAL A 415 -17.55 5.89 12.97
C VAL A 415 -16.52 5.78 11.85
N SER A 416 -15.70 6.82 11.64
CA SER A 416 -14.65 6.81 10.59
C SER A 416 -13.60 5.74 10.85
N SER A 417 -13.14 5.58 12.09
CA SER A 417 -12.12 4.59 12.45
C SER A 417 -12.63 3.15 12.30
N CYS A 418 -13.87 2.88 12.70
CA CYS A 418 -14.52 1.59 12.45
C CYS A 418 -14.63 1.33 10.95
N GLY A 419 -15.03 2.33 10.16
CA GLY A 419 -15.09 2.24 8.72
C GLY A 419 -13.74 1.87 8.09
N LEU A 420 -12.67 2.57 8.48
CA LEU A 420 -11.32 2.30 8.00
C LEU A 420 -10.84 0.88 8.33
N GLY A 421 -11.05 0.43 9.57
CA GLY A 421 -10.68 -0.93 9.98
C GLY A 421 -11.42 -2.00 9.18
N LEU A 422 -12.72 -1.78 8.88
CA LEU A 422 -13.52 -2.68 8.05
C LEU A 422 -13.09 -2.67 6.56
N VAL A 423 -12.42 -1.62 6.09
CA VAL A 423 -11.94 -1.50 4.70
C VAL A 423 -10.54 -2.09 4.53
N PHE A 424 -9.57 -1.75 5.38
CA PHE A 424 -8.15 -2.02 5.13
C PHE A 424 -7.84 -3.52 4.97
N VAL A 425 -8.34 -4.36 5.87
CA VAL A 425 -8.04 -5.80 5.85
C VAL A 425 -8.67 -6.49 4.65
N PRO A 426 -9.99 -6.36 4.40
CA PRO A 426 -10.59 -7.01 3.23
C PRO A 426 -10.06 -6.47 1.91
N LEU A 427 -9.71 -5.18 1.84
CA LEU A 427 -9.18 -4.56 0.62
C LEU A 427 -7.80 -5.10 0.25
N ALA A 428 -6.93 -5.31 1.26
CA ALA A 428 -5.64 -5.95 1.06
C ALA A 428 -5.79 -7.39 0.53
N LEU A 429 -6.75 -8.16 1.07
CA LEU A 429 -7.05 -9.51 0.58
C LEU A 429 -7.55 -9.51 -0.87
N VAL A 430 -8.44 -8.57 -1.23
CA VAL A 430 -8.94 -8.42 -2.60
C VAL A 430 -7.81 -8.02 -3.56
N ALA A 431 -6.92 -7.11 -3.15
CA ALA A 431 -5.79 -6.66 -3.96
C ALA A 431 -4.78 -7.78 -4.27
N LEU A 432 -4.65 -8.76 -3.38
CA LEU A 432 -3.73 -9.90 -3.51
C LEU A 432 -4.41 -11.17 -4.05
N HIS A 433 -5.74 -11.17 -4.21
CA HIS A 433 -6.48 -12.35 -4.69
C HIS A 433 -6.11 -12.70 -6.13
N ASN A 434 -5.81 -13.98 -6.39
CA ASN A 434 -5.43 -14.52 -7.70
C ASN A 434 -4.26 -13.75 -8.37
N VAL A 435 -3.33 -13.25 -7.56
CA VAL A 435 -2.09 -12.65 -8.06
C VAL A 435 -1.02 -13.72 -8.15
N ALA A 436 -0.34 -13.82 -9.30
CA ALA A 436 0.81 -14.69 -9.44
C ALA A 436 1.88 -14.32 -8.40
N GLU A 437 2.55 -15.32 -7.81
CA GLU A 437 3.54 -15.13 -6.74
C GLU A 437 4.59 -14.07 -7.10
N GLN A 438 5.02 -14.05 -8.36
CA GLN A 438 5.98 -13.08 -8.91
C GLN A 438 5.47 -11.63 -8.93
N ASP A 439 4.15 -11.40 -8.92
CA ASP A 439 3.51 -10.08 -8.98
C ASP A 439 2.95 -9.63 -7.61
N SER A 440 2.99 -10.50 -6.60
CA SER A 440 2.42 -10.22 -5.26
C SER A 440 3.05 -8.99 -4.59
N GLY A 441 4.37 -8.82 -4.74
CA GLY A 441 5.09 -7.65 -4.28
C GLY A 441 4.64 -6.36 -4.97
N VAL A 442 4.39 -6.40 -6.28
CA VAL A 442 3.89 -5.24 -7.05
C VAL A 442 2.46 -4.91 -6.63
N ALA A 443 1.59 -5.91 -6.48
CA ALA A 443 0.21 -5.71 -6.10
C ALA A 443 0.07 -5.09 -4.69
N SER A 444 0.85 -5.54 -3.71
CA SER A 444 0.87 -4.97 -2.37
C SER A 444 1.48 -3.55 -2.35
N SER A 445 2.57 -3.34 -3.09
CA SER A 445 3.18 -2.02 -3.22
C SER A 445 2.24 -1.01 -3.89
N LEU A 446 1.46 -1.44 -4.88
CA LEU A 446 0.48 -0.58 -5.55
C LEU A 446 -0.66 -0.16 -4.61
N LEU A 447 -1.09 -1.05 -3.69
CA LEU A 447 -2.09 -0.70 -2.68
C LEU A 447 -1.56 0.41 -1.74
N ASN A 448 -0.31 0.28 -1.28
CA ASN A 448 0.33 1.31 -0.46
C ASN A 448 0.59 2.61 -1.26
N ALA A 449 1.00 2.50 -2.54
CA ALA A 449 1.15 3.66 -3.40
C ALA A 449 -0.18 4.38 -3.62
N ALA A 450 -1.28 3.64 -3.84
CA ALA A 450 -2.63 4.20 -3.95
C ALA A 450 -3.04 4.93 -2.66
N GLN A 451 -2.65 4.42 -1.49
CA GLN A 451 -2.89 5.08 -0.21
C GLN A 451 -2.12 6.42 -0.11
N GLN A 452 -0.83 6.42 -0.40
CA GLN A 452 -0.01 7.62 -0.26
C GLN A 452 -0.35 8.67 -1.32
N VAL A 453 -0.48 8.26 -2.57
CA VAL A 453 -0.84 9.14 -3.70
C VAL A 453 -2.27 9.68 -3.51
N GLY A 454 -3.21 8.82 -3.13
CA GLY A 454 -4.59 9.22 -2.83
C GLY A 454 -4.66 10.20 -1.68
N GLY A 455 -3.86 9.97 -0.61
CA GLY A 455 -3.73 10.90 0.50
C GLY A 455 -3.19 12.27 0.08
N ALA A 456 -2.13 12.31 -0.72
CA ALA A 456 -1.52 13.56 -1.18
C ALA A 456 -2.42 14.36 -2.13
N ILE A 457 -3.01 13.70 -3.14
CA ILE A 457 -3.97 14.34 -4.06
C ILE A 457 -5.20 14.82 -3.27
N GLY A 458 -5.67 13.97 -2.36
CA GLY A 458 -6.82 14.26 -1.54
C GLY A 458 -6.59 15.45 -0.63
N LEU A 459 -5.45 15.51 0.06
CA LEU A 459 -5.11 16.63 0.93
C LEU A 459 -5.01 17.94 0.15
N ALA A 460 -4.38 17.94 -1.04
CA ALA A 460 -4.31 19.12 -1.90
C ALA A 460 -5.69 19.58 -2.39
N LEU A 461 -6.56 18.63 -2.78
CA LEU A 461 -7.93 18.94 -3.20
C LEU A 461 -8.77 19.51 -2.07
N LEU A 462 -8.75 18.84 -0.91
CA LEU A 462 -9.49 19.26 0.28
C LEU A 462 -8.95 20.59 0.81
N GLY A 463 -7.63 20.81 0.75
CA GLY A 463 -6.99 22.05 1.11
C GLY A 463 -7.41 23.21 0.22
N THR A 464 -7.47 23.00 -1.09
CA THR A 464 -7.99 24.02 -2.03
C THR A 464 -9.40 24.45 -1.62
N VAL A 465 -10.28 23.50 -1.29
CA VAL A 465 -11.65 23.78 -0.84
C VAL A 465 -11.65 24.51 0.51
N ALA A 466 -10.86 24.00 1.48
CA ALA A 466 -10.78 24.57 2.83
C ALA A 466 -10.31 26.03 2.79
N TRP A 467 -9.13 26.28 2.21
CA TRP A 467 -8.51 27.61 2.24
C TRP A 467 -9.25 28.65 1.39
N THR A 468 -9.83 28.23 0.25
CA THR A 468 -10.74 29.10 -0.53
C THR A 468 -11.96 29.51 0.29
N THR A 469 -12.54 28.57 1.02
CA THR A 469 -13.70 28.84 1.90
C THR A 469 -13.31 29.73 3.08
N VAL A 470 -12.15 29.47 3.71
CA VAL A 470 -11.61 30.30 4.81
C VAL A 470 -11.43 31.74 4.33
N ALA A 471 -10.75 31.96 3.19
CA ALA A 471 -10.51 33.28 2.62
C ALA A 471 -11.83 34.03 2.33
N GLY A 472 -12.81 33.33 1.75
CA GLY A 472 -14.15 33.87 1.49
C GLY A 472 -14.90 34.26 2.75
N SER A 473 -14.86 33.38 3.78
CA SER A 473 -15.51 33.62 5.08
C SER A 473 -14.90 34.83 5.80
N VAL A 474 -13.56 34.89 5.88
CA VAL A 474 -12.85 36.03 6.47
C VAL A 474 -13.25 37.34 5.80
N ARG A 475 -13.23 37.40 4.46
CA ARG A 475 -13.60 38.59 3.69
C ARG A 475 -15.02 39.04 4.01
N THR A 476 -15.98 38.13 4.00
CA THR A 476 -17.39 38.42 4.26
C THR A 476 -17.59 38.95 5.66
N GLN A 477 -16.96 38.36 6.67
CA GLN A 477 -17.11 38.77 8.06
C GLN A 477 -16.41 40.11 8.35
N VAL A 478 -15.22 40.34 7.77
CA VAL A 478 -14.52 41.62 7.88
C VAL A 478 -15.37 42.74 7.25
N ALA A 479 -15.99 42.48 6.08
CA ALA A 479 -16.88 43.45 5.44
C ALA A 479 -18.12 43.75 6.31
N HIS A 480 -18.73 42.71 6.92
CA HIS A 480 -19.85 42.91 7.84
C HIS A 480 -19.44 43.70 9.10
N ALA A 481 -18.27 43.37 9.67
CA ALA A 481 -17.75 44.10 10.84
C ALA A 481 -17.44 45.56 10.49
N ALA A 482 -16.85 45.84 9.35
CA ALA A 482 -16.60 47.21 8.87
C ALA A 482 -17.90 47.98 8.63
N ALA A 483 -18.91 47.37 8.03
CA ALA A 483 -20.23 47.99 7.85
C ALA A 483 -20.94 48.29 9.18
N ALA A 484 -20.81 47.39 10.16
CA ALA A 484 -21.35 47.60 11.52
C ALA A 484 -20.63 48.75 12.25
N ALA A 485 -19.29 48.81 12.18
CA ALA A 485 -18.48 49.90 12.74
C ALA A 485 -18.84 51.25 12.13
N ALA A 486 -18.98 51.29 10.79
CA ALA A 486 -19.40 52.52 10.09
C ALA A 486 -20.79 53.01 10.54
N LYS A 487 -21.76 52.10 10.72
CA LYS A 487 -23.09 52.43 11.24
C LYS A 487 -23.06 52.92 12.71
N ALA A 488 -22.11 52.40 13.49
CA ALA A 488 -21.93 52.80 14.90
C ALA A 488 -21.03 54.03 15.08
N GLY A 489 -20.54 54.66 14.01
CA GLY A 489 -19.64 55.81 14.08
C GLY A 489 -18.25 55.46 14.67
N GLN A 490 -17.87 54.17 14.66
CA GLN A 490 -16.59 53.73 15.17
C GLN A 490 -15.50 53.78 14.08
N PRO A 491 -14.23 53.98 14.43
CA PRO A 491 -13.15 53.98 13.45
C PRO A 491 -13.06 52.62 12.75
N LEU A 492 -12.96 52.64 11.42
CA LEU A 492 -12.77 51.45 10.62
C LEU A 492 -11.43 50.77 10.93
N PRO A 493 -11.36 49.42 10.93
CA PRO A 493 -10.11 48.70 11.05
C PRO A 493 -9.10 49.19 10.00
N LYS A 494 -7.86 49.43 10.39
CA LYS A 494 -6.81 49.86 9.45
C LYS A 494 -6.54 48.72 8.44
N PRO A 495 -6.37 49.04 7.14
CA PRO A 495 -5.95 48.05 6.18
C PRO A 495 -4.68 47.29 6.63
N GLY A 496 -4.69 45.97 6.56
CA GLY A 496 -3.56 45.11 6.97
C GLY A 496 -3.57 44.72 8.46
N THR A 497 -4.53 45.16 9.27
CA THR A 497 -4.70 44.56 10.62
C THR A 497 -5.24 43.14 10.54
N PRO A 498 -4.63 42.17 11.25
CA PRO A 498 -5.17 40.82 11.32
C PRO A 498 -6.63 40.86 11.84
N PRO A 499 -7.52 40.04 11.28
CA PRO A 499 -8.88 39.95 11.77
C PRO A 499 -8.90 39.45 13.22
N PRO A 500 -9.91 39.80 14.02
CA PRO A 500 -10.09 39.24 15.35
C PRO A 500 -10.07 37.71 15.34
N ALA A 501 -9.53 37.09 16.40
CA ALA A 501 -9.43 35.65 16.52
C ALA A 501 -10.78 34.94 16.27
N SER A 502 -11.88 35.49 16.80
CA SER A 502 -13.22 34.94 16.61
C SER A 502 -13.65 34.85 15.14
N ILE A 503 -13.27 35.83 14.31
CA ILE A 503 -13.53 35.80 12.85
C ILE A 503 -12.69 34.69 12.19
N TYR A 504 -11.46 34.54 12.63
CA TYR A 504 -10.55 33.52 12.06
C TYR A 504 -10.96 32.10 12.46
N ASP A 505 -11.32 31.87 13.73
CA ASP A 505 -11.78 30.58 14.25
C ASP A 505 -13.08 30.15 13.56
N HIS A 506 -14.02 31.07 13.36
CA HIS A 506 -15.22 30.81 12.57
C HIS A 506 -14.88 30.45 11.13
N ALA A 507 -13.99 31.20 10.47
CA ALA A 507 -13.61 30.95 9.09
C ALA A 507 -12.93 29.59 8.93
N LEU A 508 -12.03 29.21 9.86
CA LEU A 508 -11.41 27.88 9.89
C LEU A 508 -12.47 26.78 10.03
N THR A 509 -13.43 26.96 10.95
CA THR A 509 -14.50 25.99 11.17
C THR A 509 -15.33 25.78 9.90
N VAL A 510 -15.75 26.86 9.24
CA VAL A 510 -16.52 26.78 7.98
C VAL A 510 -15.69 26.13 6.87
N GLY A 511 -14.41 26.50 6.75
CA GLY A 511 -13.51 25.94 5.72
C GLY A 511 -13.28 24.44 5.91
N PHE A 512 -12.99 24.00 7.13
CA PHE A 512 -12.77 22.59 7.43
C PHE A 512 -14.05 21.75 7.32
N SER A 513 -15.20 22.28 7.74
CA SER A 513 -16.51 21.64 7.52
C SER A 513 -16.79 21.41 6.05
N ARG A 514 -16.47 22.38 5.16
CA ARG A 514 -16.60 22.19 3.70
C ARG A 514 -15.64 21.14 3.15
N ALA A 515 -14.40 21.11 3.63
CA ALA A 515 -13.45 20.06 3.24
C ALA A 515 -13.97 18.68 3.65
N PHE A 516 -14.50 18.50 4.86
CA PHE A 516 -15.11 17.25 5.30
C PHE A 516 -16.34 16.85 4.48
N ALA A 517 -17.16 17.82 4.05
CA ALA A 517 -18.29 17.56 3.16
C ALA A 517 -17.82 17.00 1.78
N VAL A 518 -16.75 17.57 1.21
CA VAL A 518 -16.14 17.05 -0.03
C VAL A 518 -15.53 15.67 0.20
N ALA A 519 -14.85 15.47 1.35
CA ALA A 519 -14.31 14.16 1.73
C ALA A 519 -15.42 13.10 1.86
N ALA A 520 -16.59 13.47 2.38
CA ALA A 520 -17.77 12.60 2.43
C ALA A 520 -18.25 12.23 1.01
N GLY A 521 -18.27 13.18 0.08
CA GLY A 521 -18.59 12.93 -1.34
C GLY A 521 -17.61 11.95 -1.99
N ILE A 522 -16.30 12.09 -1.70
CA ILE A 522 -15.28 11.13 -2.17
C ILE A 522 -15.47 9.76 -1.50
N GLY A 523 -15.85 9.72 -0.23
CA GLY A 523 -16.22 8.49 0.47
C GLY A 523 -17.43 7.79 -0.16
N LEU A 524 -18.45 8.54 -0.59
CA LEU A 524 -19.57 8.00 -1.36
C LEU A 524 -19.14 7.46 -2.73
N LEU A 525 -18.20 8.13 -3.39
CA LEU A 525 -17.60 7.61 -4.62
C LEU A 525 -16.89 6.27 -4.35
N ALA A 526 -16.12 6.16 -3.25
CA ALA A 526 -15.51 4.90 -2.85
C ALA A 526 -16.56 3.80 -2.62
N LEU A 527 -17.68 4.13 -1.98
CA LEU A 527 -18.82 3.21 -1.78
C LEU A 527 -19.40 2.74 -3.11
N LEU A 528 -19.65 3.65 -4.06
CA LEU A 528 -20.16 3.30 -5.39
C LEU A 528 -19.17 2.40 -6.16
N ILE A 529 -17.88 2.71 -6.10
CA ILE A 529 -16.83 1.86 -6.68
C ILE A 529 -16.85 0.47 -6.02
N ALA A 530 -16.97 0.38 -4.70
CA ALA A 530 -17.02 -0.88 -3.97
C ALA A 530 -18.21 -1.75 -4.42
N ILE A 531 -19.39 -1.17 -4.51
CA ILE A 531 -20.61 -1.85 -4.97
C ILE A 531 -20.45 -2.32 -6.43
N ALA A 532 -19.88 -1.47 -7.28
CA ALA A 532 -19.73 -1.73 -8.69
C ALA A 532 -18.65 -2.77 -9.00
N THR A 533 -17.48 -2.71 -8.34
CA THR A 533 -16.30 -3.47 -8.76
C THR A 533 -16.06 -4.75 -7.96
N ILE A 534 -16.29 -4.75 -6.65
CA ILE A 534 -15.99 -5.89 -5.78
C ILE A 534 -17.04 -6.97 -5.93
N ARG A 535 -16.65 -8.10 -6.52
CA ARG A 535 -17.54 -9.25 -6.78
C ARG A 535 -17.05 -10.56 -6.17
N ILE A 536 -15.89 -10.58 -5.53
CA ILE A 536 -15.32 -11.78 -4.92
C ILE A 536 -16.26 -12.33 -3.85
N ARG A 537 -16.62 -13.61 -4.00
CA ARG A 537 -17.47 -14.33 -3.07
C ARG A 537 -16.62 -15.04 -2.02
N ARG A 538 -17.21 -15.35 -0.86
CA ARG A 538 -16.57 -16.07 0.24
C ARG A 538 -15.87 -17.36 -0.21
N GLN A 539 -16.53 -18.14 -1.08
CA GLN A 539 -16.05 -19.43 -1.57
C GLN A 539 -14.71 -19.34 -2.32
N GLU A 540 -14.47 -18.25 -3.02
CA GLU A 540 -13.24 -18.01 -3.79
C GLU A 540 -12.02 -17.73 -2.91
N LEU A 541 -12.22 -17.22 -1.68
CA LEU A 541 -11.14 -16.94 -0.73
C LEU A 541 -10.75 -18.16 0.12
N THR A 542 -11.66 -19.12 0.30
CA THR A 542 -11.42 -20.28 1.17
C THR A 542 -10.79 -21.47 0.45
N GLY A 543 -10.48 -21.35 -0.86
CA GLY A 543 -9.85 -22.44 -1.63
C GLY A 543 -10.73 -23.70 -1.73
N ALA A 544 -12.02 -23.62 -1.42
CA ALA A 544 -12.95 -24.69 -1.69
C ALA A 544 -13.06 -24.84 -3.21
N VAL A 545 -12.35 -25.83 -3.75
CA VAL A 545 -12.55 -26.33 -5.12
C VAL A 545 -14.08 -26.49 -5.27
N PRO A 546 -14.72 -25.89 -6.28
CA PRO A 546 -16.11 -26.18 -6.57
C PRO A 546 -16.21 -27.71 -6.69
N ALA A 547 -17.10 -28.31 -5.90
CA ALA A 547 -17.41 -29.72 -6.10
C ALA A 547 -17.64 -29.92 -7.61
N PRO A 548 -17.01 -30.94 -8.22
CA PRO A 548 -17.23 -31.20 -9.64
C PRO A 548 -18.75 -31.17 -9.85
N GLN A 549 -19.22 -30.28 -10.72
CA GLN A 549 -20.62 -30.36 -11.17
C GLN A 549 -20.80 -31.81 -11.62
N GLU A 550 -21.64 -32.52 -10.90
CA GLU A 550 -22.09 -33.84 -11.27
C GLU A 550 -22.47 -33.75 -12.75
N ALA A 551 -21.60 -34.27 -13.60
CA ALA A 551 -21.85 -34.31 -15.03
C ALA A 551 -23.20 -35.03 -15.18
N ALA A 552 -24.18 -34.33 -15.76
CA ALA A 552 -25.45 -34.91 -16.09
C ALA A 552 -25.22 -36.29 -16.72
N PRO A 553 -25.95 -37.34 -16.31
CA PRO A 553 -25.70 -38.69 -16.77
C PRO A 553 -25.78 -38.72 -18.29
N GLN A 554 -24.65 -38.99 -18.94
CA GLN A 554 -24.62 -39.22 -20.38
C GLN A 554 -25.44 -40.45 -20.65
N PRO A 555 -26.32 -40.46 -21.69
CA PRO A 555 -27.07 -41.62 -22.03
C PRO A 555 -26.13 -42.76 -22.43
N THR A 556 -26.22 -43.86 -21.69
CA THR A 556 -25.41 -45.09 -21.89
C THR A 556 -25.77 -45.67 -23.25
N THR A 557 -24.92 -45.45 -24.25
CA THR A 557 -25.01 -46.18 -25.51
C THR A 557 -24.46 -47.57 -25.23
N VAL A 558 -25.38 -48.55 -25.20
CA VAL A 558 -25.07 -49.97 -25.08
C VAL A 558 -24.38 -50.39 -26.37
N GLN A 559 -23.05 -50.48 -26.37
CA GLN A 559 -22.28 -51.21 -27.37
C GLN A 559 -22.25 -52.69 -26.96
N GLN A 560 -22.98 -53.50 -27.69
CA GLN A 560 -22.87 -54.95 -27.67
C GLN A 560 -21.50 -55.36 -28.22
N GLN A 561 -20.63 -55.89 -27.36
CA GLN A 561 -19.45 -56.65 -27.80
C GLN A 561 -19.81 -58.09 -28.05
N PRO A 562 -19.35 -58.68 -29.16
CA PRO A 562 -19.55 -60.12 -29.40
C PRO A 562 -18.59 -60.96 -28.58
N THR A 563 -19.15 -61.92 -27.88
CA THR A 563 -18.51 -62.97 -27.09
C THR A 563 -17.71 -63.87 -28.02
N THR A 564 -16.41 -63.92 -27.91
CA THR A 564 -15.60 -65.02 -28.50
C THR A 564 -14.95 -65.77 -27.33
N MET A 565 -15.46 -66.98 -27.12
CA MET A 565 -14.82 -68.04 -26.32
C MET A 565 -13.50 -68.43 -26.96
N GLN A 566 -12.41 -68.38 -26.22
CA GLN A 566 -11.27 -69.25 -26.49
C GLN A 566 -10.71 -69.85 -25.22
N GLN A 567 -10.62 -71.15 -25.26
CA GLN A 567 -10.25 -72.11 -24.24
C GLN A 567 -8.77 -71.99 -23.85
N GLN A 568 -8.52 -72.23 -22.57
CA GLN A 568 -7.17 -72.56 -22.05
C GLN A 568 -6.76 -74.00 -22.50
N PRO A 569 -5.46 -74.25 -22.55
CA PRO A 569 -4.97 -75.48 -21.98
C PRO A 569 -3.84 -75.27 -20.96
N THR A 570 -4.04 -75.93 -19.86
CA THR A 570 -3.08 -76.33 -18.81
C THR A 570 -1.96 -77.18 -19.39
N THR A 571 -0.68 -76.93 -19.04
CA THR A 571 0.29 -78.01 -18.78
C THR A 571 1.49 -77.53 -17.93
N VAL A 572 1.69 -78.24 -16.90
CA VAL A 572 2.75 -78.58 -15.96
C VAL A 572 4.09 -78.89 -16.65
N GLN A 573 5.23 -78.42 -16.12
CA GLN A 573 6.49 -79.13 -15.88
C GLN A 573 7.53 -78.14 -15.40
N GLN A 574 7.94 -78.14 -14.19
CA GLN A 574 8.89 -78.86 -13.36
C GLN A 574 10.27 -79.07 -13.96
N HIS A 575 11.22 -78.70 -13.20
CA HIS A 575 12.57 -79.28 -12.95
C HIS A 575 13.81 -78.64 -13.59
N GLU A 576 14.69 -78.28 -12.65
CA GLU A 576 16.16 -78.62 -12.64
C GLU A 576 17.11 -77.76 -13.47
N ASN A 577 18.04 -77.10 -12.87
CA ASN A 577 19.40 -77.49 -12.44
C ASN A 577 20.15 -76.23 -12.02
N ARG A 578 20.59 -76.07 -10.88
CA ARG A 578 21.85 -76.37 -10.18
C ARG A 578 23.13 -76.31 -11.05
N ALA A 579 23.98 -75.46 -10.51
CA ALA A 579 25.41 -75.62 -10.29
C ALA A 579 26.38 -74.96 -11.30
N ALA A 580 27.29 -74.41 -10.68
CA ALA A 580 28.72 -74.34 -10.85
C ALA A 580 29.34 -73.00 -11.21
N LEU A 581 30.07 -72.64 -10.27
CA LEU A 581 31.52 -72.44 -10.07
C LEU A 581 32.02 -71.07 -10.62
N ALA A 582 32.47 -70.23 -9.76
CA ALA A 582 33.78 -70.17 -9.07
C ALA A 582 34.92 -69.58 -9.91
N ALA A 583 35.61 -68.65 -9.23
CA ALA A 583 36.99 -68.22 -9.45
C ALA A 583 37.21 -67.19 -10.56
N ALA A 584 37.87 -66.14 -10.34
CA ALA A 584 39.15 -65.75 -9.77
C ALA A 584 39.30 -64.26 -9.82
N VAL A 585 39.68 -63.65 -8.73
CA VAL A 585 41.03 -63.22 -8.34
C VAL A 585 41.57 -61.99 -9.07
N ARG A 586 41.56 -60.91 -8.31
CA ARG A 586 42.65 -59.95 -7.99
C ARG A 586 43.04 -58.79 -8.95
N PRO A 587 43.85 -57.89 -8.44
CA PRO A 587 43.57 -56.45 -8.45
C PRO A 587 44.68 -55.62 -9.11
N CYS A 588 44.53 -54.33 -9.26
CA CYS A 588 45.62 -53.29 -9.21
C CYS A 588 44.97 -51.93 -9.52
N ARG A 589 45.08 -50.99 -8.65
CA ARG A 589 46.17 -50.01 -8.35
C ARG A 589 46.38 -48.95 -9.44
N PHE A 590 46.30 -47.68 -8.94
CA PHE A 590 46.85 -46.43 -9.52
C PHE A 590 46.08 -45.87 -10.74
N CYS A 591 45.60 -44.67 -10.71
CA CYS A 591 46.02 -43.35 -10.27
C CYS A 591 44.80 -42.52 -9.84
#